data_1f94e4508f48e3e8f8dc219082c8b3e4
#
_entry.id   1f94e4508f48e3e8f8dc219082c8b3e4
#
_cell.length_a   1.000
_cell.length_b   1.000
_cell.length_c   1.000
_cell.angle_alpha   90.00
_cell.angle_beta   90.00
_cell.angle_gamma   90.00
#
_symmetry.space_group_name_H-M   'P 1'
#
loop_
_entity.id
_entity.type
_entity.pdbx_description
1 polymer ?
#
loop_
_entity_poly.entity_id
_entity_poly.type
_entity_poly.pdbx_seq_one_letter_code
_entity_poly.pdbx_strand_id
1 'polypeptide(L)'
;MGNYKCRQPGYLSALQICICEDTFQGKTDEWILENRYHVDWDDKKAVKNARAKLRTLRKNPKFQEYYNSIVTEFRVHGYGKAMHKLVELVDDNNPWLALQAAVNVISKTEKLVTGDEENAVTVKIEGLPELGAPDVSDVSADS
;
A
#
# COMPACT_ATOMS: atom_id res chain seq x y z
N MET A 1 -10.24 14.91 6.26
CA MET A 1 -8.93 14.37 5.81
C MET A 1 -7.85 14.96 6.68
N GLY A 2 -7.14 14.12 7.41
CA GLY A 2 -6.02 14.57 8.21
C GLY A 2 -4.96 15.21 7.32
N ASN A 3 -4.53 16.41 7.67
CA ASN A 3 -3.38 17.04 7.04
C ASN A 3 -2.14 16.21 7.37
N TYR A 4 -1.81 15.29 6.46
CA TYR A 4 -0.50 14.69 6.48
C TYR A 4 0.50 15.79 6.15
N LYS A 5 1.09 16.37 7.18
CA LYS A 5 2.27 17.21 7.00
C LYS A 5 3.45 16.32 6.63
N CYS A 6 3.40 15.74 5.42
CA CYS A 6 4.61 15.26 4.81
C CYS A 6 5.59 16.42 4.80
N ARG A 7 6.75 16.21 5.37
CA ARG A 7 7.83 17.18 5.33
C ARG A 7 8.14 17.45 3.87
N GLN A 8 7.67 18.56 3.35
CA GLN A 8 7.86 18.89 1.95
C GLN A 8 9.36 18.93 1.67
N PRO A 9 9.86 18.09 0.77
CA PRO A 9 11.27 18.13 0.46
C PRO A 9 11.57 19.47 -0.21
N GLY A 10 12.48 20.25 0.36
CA GLY A 10 12.84 21.59 -0.12
C GLY A 10 13.43 21.64 -1.53
N TYR A 11 13.46 20.51 -2.25
CA TYR A 11 14.03 20.38 -3.58
C TYR A 11 13.00 20.04 -4.69
N LEU A 12 11.73 19.81 -4.31
CA LEU A 12 10.65 19.66 -5.28
C LEU A 12 9.84 20.95 -5.36
N SER A 13 9.44 21.34 -6.56
CA SER A 13 8.52 22.47 -6.73
C SER A 13 7.13 22.11 -6.23
N ALA A 14 6.34 23.13 -5.90
CA ALA A 14 4.94 22.94 -5.47
C ALA A 14 4.13 22.14 -6.49
N LEU A 15 4.34 22.39 -7.79
CA LEU A 15 3.70 21.63 -8.87
C LEU A 15 4.09 20.15 -8.85
N GLN A 16 5.37 19.86 -8.64
CA GLN A 16 5.87 18.48 -8.58
C GLN A 16 5.32 17.72 -7.37
N ILE A 17 5.19 18.40 -6.24
CA ILE A 17 4.55 17.85 -5.03
C ILE A 17 3.07 17.54 -5.32
N CYS A 18 2.33 18.47 -5.91
CA CYS A 18 0.93 18.21 -6.29
C CYS A 18 0.77 17.03 -7.24
N ILE A 19 1.64 16.90 -8.25
CA ILE A 19 1.62 15.78 -9.18
C ILE A 19 1.92 14.45 -8.46
N CYS A 20 2.82 14.48 -7.48
CA CYS A 20 3.12 13.31 -6.67
C CYS A 20 1.91 12.85 -5.85
N GLU A 21 1.23 13.78 -5.21
CA GLU A 21 0.03 13.52 -4.43
C GLU A 21 -1.13 13.03 -5.32
N ASP A 22 -1.31 13.65 -6.49
CA ASP A 22 -2.31 13.24 -7.48
C ASP A 22 -2.05 11.80 -7.97
N THR A 23 -0.79 11.47 -8.22
CA THR A 23 -0.37 10.11 -8.60
C THR A 23 -0.70 9.12 -7.49
N PHE A 24 -0.42 9.46 -6.25
CA PHE A 24 -0.75 8.63 -5.10
C PHE A 24 -2.26 8.44 -4.94
N GLN A 25 -3.06 9.45 -5.21
CA GLN A 25 -4.53 9.38 -5.19
C GLN A 25 -5.12 8.59 -6.37
N GLY A 26 -4.30 8.11 -7.29
CA GLY A 26 -4.74 7.35 -8.46
C GLY A 26 -5.31 8.18 -9.59
N LYS A 27 -4.99 9.48 -9.66
CA LYS A 27 -5.36 10.31 -10.80
C LYS A 27 -4.68 9.82 -12.06
N THR A 28 -5.42 9.84 -13.19
CA THR A 28 -4.89 9.42 -14.48
C THR A 28 -3.89 10.44 -15.05
N ASP A 29 -3.08 9.99 -15.97
CA ASP A 29 -2.12 10.87 -16.65
C ASP A 29 -2.83 11.99 -17.40
N GLU A 30 -3.94 11.68 -18.05
CA GLU A 30 -4.78 12.66 -18.75
C GLU A 30 -5.28 13.73 -17.78
N TRP A 31 -5.75 13.32 -16.60
CA TRP A 31 -6.21 14.25 -15.57
C TRP A 31 -5.08 15.19 -15.12
N ILE A 32 -3.88 14.66 -14.91
CA ILE A 32 -2.69 15.44 -14.51
C ILE A 32 -2.29 16.41 -15.61
N LEU A 33 -2.28 15.97 -16.87
CA LEU A 33 -1.97 16.82 -18.01
C LEU A 33 -2.95 17.97 -18.14
N GLU A 34 -4.23 17.70 -17.97
CA GLU A 34 -5.28 18.72 -18.05
C GLU A 34 -5.23 19.71 -16.88
N ASN A 35 -5.15 19.22 -15.66
CA ASN A 35 -5.35 20.02 -14.46
C ASN A 35 -4.04 20.61 -13.91
N ARG A 36 -2.90 20.04 -14.19
CA ARG A 36 -1.60 20.50 -13.67
C ARG A 36 -0.73 21.16 -14.73
N TYR A 37 -0.75 20.65 -15.95
CA TYR A 37 0.00 21.23 -17.07
C TYR A 37 -0.86 22.12 -17.96
N HIS A 38 -2.18 22.12 -17.79
CA HIS A 38 -3.14 22.90 -18.59
C HIS A 38 -2.92 22.74 -20.09
N VAL A 39 -2.78 21.48 -20.50
CA VAL A 39 -2.45 21.12 -21.90
C VAL A 39 -3.64 21.38 -22.80
N ASP A 40 -3.38 22.06 -23.91
CA ASP A 40 -4.33 22.13 -25.01
C ASP A 40 -4.27 20.79 -25.79
N TRP A 41 -5.36 20.06 -25.77
CA TRP A 41 -5.46 18.75 -26.42
C TRP A 41 -5.40 18.83 -27.96
N ASP A 42 -5.71 19.97 -28.54
CA ASP A 42 -5.64 20.21 -29.98
C ASP A 42 -4.19 20.44 -30.44
N ASP A 43 -3.32 20.86 -29.55
CA ASP A 43 -1.89 20.98 -29.82
C ASP A 43 -1.13 19.67 -29.51
N LYS A 44 -1.02 18.82 -30.51
CA LYS A 44 -0.31 17.52 -30.40
C LYS A 44 1.13 17.66 -29.89
N LYS A 45 1.81 18.76 -30.21
CA LYS A 45 3.19 19.02 -29.79
C LYS A 45 3.24 19.33 -28.29
N ALA A 46 2.32 20.18 -27.81
CA ALA A 46 2.21 20.49 -26.40
C ALA A 46 1.87 19.26 -25.57
N VAL A 47 0.94 18.42 -26.02
CA VAL A 47 0.61 17.14 -25.39
C VAL A 47 1.81 16.21 -25.29
N LYS A 48 2.54 16.06 -26.39
CA LYS A 48 3.76 15.22 -26.43
C LYS A 48 4.82 15.71 -25.45
N ASN A 49 5.04 17.01 -25.41
CA ASN A 49 6.04 17.62 -24.51
C ASN A 49 5.64 17.47 -23.05
N ALA A 50 4.37 17.68 -22.72
CA ALA A 50 3.86 17.52 -21.37
C ALA A 50 3.95 16.06 -20.89
N ARG A 51 3.60 15.10 -21.73
CA ARG A 51 3.80 13.68 -21.44
C ARG A 51 5.27 13.32 -21.21
N ALA A 52 6.17 13.88 -21.99
CA ALA A 52 7.61 13.69 -21.80
C ALA A 52 8.08 14.27 -20.46
N LYS A 53 7.62 15.47 -20.09
CA LYS A 53 7.90 16.10 -18.78
C LYS A 53 7.40 15.25 -17.62
N LEU A 54 6.18 14.75 -17.69
CA LEU A 54 5.60 13.89 -16.67
C LEU A 54 6.41 12.60 -16.50
N ARG A 55 6.79 11.98 -17.63
CA ARG A 55 7.62 10.76 -17.62
C ARG A 55 8.99 11.01 -17.01
N THR A 56 9.64 12.11 -17.35
CA THR A 56 10.94 12.50 -16.80
C THR A 56 10.83 12.79 -15.30
N LEU A 57 9.75 13.46 -14.87
CA LEU A 57 9.50 13.73 -13.45
C LEU A 57 9.39 12.43 -12.65
N ARG A 58 8.64 11.46 -13.15
CA ARG A 58 8.46 10.16 -12.48
C ARG A 58 9.77 9.36 -12.34
N LYS A 59 10.72 9.59 -13.21
CA LYS A 59 12.06 8.98 -13.14
C LYS A 59 13.01 9.73 -12.20
N ASN A 60 12.67 10.92 -11.76
CA ASN A 60 13.50 11.70 -10.86
C ASN A 60 13.59 10.98 -9.49
N PRO A 61 14.80 10.68 -8.99
CA PRO A 61 14.98 10.01 -7.70
C PRO A 61 14.32 10.74 -6.53
N LYS A 62 14.33 12.06 -6.55
CA LYS A 62 13.70 12.88 -5.49
C LYS A 62 12.17 12.79 -5.50
N PHE A 63 11.58 12.71 -6.69
CA PHE A 63 10.14 12.46 -6.84
C PHE A 63 9.78 11.07 -6.30
N GLN A 64 10.57 10.06 -6.63
CA GLN A 64 10.36 8.69 -6.15
C GLN A 64 10.53 8.59 -4.63
N GLU A 65 11.53 9.27 -4.07
CA GLU A 65 11.75 9.33 -2.63
C GLU A 65 10.53 9.94 -1.91
N TYR A 66 10.03 11.05 -2.40
CA TYR A 66 8.83 11.69 -1.84
C TYR A 66 7.60 10.80 -1.98
N TYR A 67 7.39 10.21 -3.16
CA TYR A 67 6.29 9.26 -3.38
C TYR A 67 6.35 8.08 -2.41
N ASN A 68 7.53 7.50 -2.23
CA ASN A 68 7.72 6.41 -1.30
C ASN A 68 7.48 6.82 0.16
N SER A 69 7.82 8.05 0.53
CA SER A 69 7.51 8.56 1.87
C SER A 69 6.00 8.67 2.11
N ILE A 70 5.24 9.15 1.14
CA ILE A 70 3.76 9.19 1.21
C ILE A 70 3.19 7.77 1.33
N VAL A 71 3.66 6.84 0.51
CA VAL A 71 3.22 5.44 0.54
C VAL A 71 3.52 4.80 1.89
N THR A 72 4.69 5.05 2.44
CA THR A 72 5.09 4.53 3.75
C THR A 72 4.22 5.08 4.86
N GLU A 73 4.00 6.39 4.90
CA GLU A 73 3.11 7.01 5.88
C GLU A 73 1.68 6.47 5.77
N PHE A 74 1.18 6.33 4.55
CA PHE A 74 -0.15 5.76 4.33
C PHE A 74 -0.23 4.31 4.80
N ARG A 75 0.80 3.50 4.55
CA ARG A 75 0.86 2.11 5.03
C ARG A 75 0.87 2.04 6.54
N VAL A 76 1.66 2.86 7.21
CA VAL A 76 1.69 2.91 8.67
C VAL A 76 0.33 3.27 9.25
N HIS A 77 -0.32 4.30 8.70
CA HIS A 77 -1.66 4.71 9.14
C HIS A 77 -2.74 3.68 8.80
N GLY A 78 -2.72 3.17 7.58
CA GLY A 78 -3.64 2.13 7.14
C GLY A 78 -3.45 0.83 7.91
N TYR A 79 -2.21 0.50 8.22
CA TYR A 79 -1.88 -0.65 9.06
C TYR A 79 -2.49 -0.52 10.46
N GLY A 80 -2.33 0.64 11.11
CA GLY A 80 -2.92 0.88 12.42
C GLY A 80 -4.44 0.71 12.44
N LYS A 81 -5.13 1.28 11.43
CA LYS A 81 -6.58 1.12 11.27
C LYS A 81 -6.99 -0.33 10.99
N ALA A 82 -6.24 -1.02 10.13
CA ALA A 82 -6.52 -2.41 9.82
C ALA A 82 -6.32 -3.32 11.04
N MET A 83 -5.25 -3.09 11.81
CA MET A 83 -5.00 -3.82 13.06
C MET A 83 -6.09 -3.57 14.10
N HIS A 84 -6.53 -2.33 14.24
CA HIS A 84 -7.63 -2.01 15.15
C HIS A 84 -8.92 -2.76 14.76
N LYS A 85 -9.22 -2.79 13.45
CA LYS A 85 -10.39 -3.53 12.95
C LYS A 85 -10.26 -5.04 13.16
N LEU A 86 -9.08 -5.59 12.96
CA LEU A 86 -8.83 -7.01 13.23
C LEU A 86 -8.99 -7.35 14.71
N VAL A 87 -8.52 -6.49 15.60
CA VAL A 87 -8.70 -6.66 17.06
C VAL A 87 -10.19 -6.63 17.43
N GLU A 88 -10.97 -5.70 16.85
CA GLU A 88 -12.42 -5.70 17.04
C GLU A 88 -13.08 -7.00 16.57
N LEU A 89 -12.63 -7.56 15.44
CA LEU A 89 -13.17 -8.81 14.90
C LEU A 89 -12.82 -10.04 15.74
N VAL A 90 -11.79 -9.97 16.59
CA VAL A 90 -11.48 -11.06 17.54
C VAL A 90 -12.62 -11.28 18.54
N ASP A 91 -13.35 -10.22 18.88
CA ASP A 91 -14.51 -10.28 19.77
C ASP A 91 -15.85 -10.54 19.03
N ASP A 92 -15.78 -10.85 17.73
CA ASP A 92 -16.98 -11.13 16.94
C ASP A 92 -17.67 -12.42 17.41
N ASN A 93 -19.00 -12.41 17.34
CA ASN A 93 -19.83 -13.56 17.72
C ASN A 93 -19.67 -14.78 16.82
N ASN A 94 -19.07 -14.60 15.63
CA ASN A 94 -18.75 -15.71 14.75
C ASN A 94 -17.37 -16.28 15.12
N PRO A 95 -17.29 -17.52 15.69
CA PRO A 95 -16.01 -18.09 16.13
C PRO A 95 -14.98 -18.23 15.02
N TRP A 96 -15.41 -18.51 13.81
CA TRP A 96 -14.53 -18.64 12.65
C TRP A 96 -13.90 -17.32 12.27
N LEU A 97 -14.67 -16.25 12.21
CA LEU A 97 -14.20 -14.92 11.90
C LEU A 97 -13.25 -14.40 12.99
N ALA A 98 -13.62 -14.62 14.26
CA ALA A 98 -12.78 -14.26 15.40
C ALA A 98 -11.43 -14.99 15.37
N LEU A 99 -11.42 -16.27 15.05
CA LEU A 99 -10.18 -17.07 14.91
C LEU A 99 -9.30 -16.56 13.78
N GLN A 100 -9.87 -16.34 12.60
CA GLN A 100 -9.11 -15.80 11.47
C GLN A 100 -8.52 -14.42 11.77
N ALA A 101 -9.28 -13.55 12.42
CA ALA A 101 -8.81 -12.24 12.84
C ALA A 101 -7.64 -12.36 13.83
N ALA A 102 -7.74 -13.23 14.83
CA ALA A 102 -6.69 -13.45 15.81
C ALA A 102 -5.38 -13.96 15.17
N VAL A 103 -5.47 -14.92 14.27
CA VAL A 103 -4.31 -15.46 13.52
C VAL A 103 -3.67 -14.36 12.67
N ASN A 104 -4.46 -13.54 11.99
CA ASN A 104 -3.94 -12.44 11.19
C ASN A 104 -3.25 -11.37 12.04
N VAL A 105 -3.79 -11.03 13.21
CA VAL A 105 -3.18 -10.08 14.15
C VAL A 105 -1.81 -10.59 14.60
N ILE A 106 -1.71 -11.82 15.03
CA ILE A 106 -0.48 -12.43 15.51
C ILE A 106 0.57 -12.46 14.38
N SER A 107 0.22 -12.98 13.22
CA SER A 107 1.12 -13.09 12.07
C SER A 107 1.67 -11.72 11.62
N LYS A 108 0.84 -10.70 11.57
CA LYS A 108 1.27 -9.35 11.15
C LYS A 108 2.11 -8.65 12.22
N THR A 109 1.82 -8.87 13.48
CA THR A 109 2.60 -8.31 14.59
C THR A 109 4.02 -8.89 14.62
N GLU A 110 4.15 -10.18 14.39
CA GLU A 110 5.46 -10.84 14.33
C GLU A 110 6.31 -10.33 13.17
N LYS A 111 5.74 -10.15 12.00
CA LYS A 111 6.44 -9.56 10.85
C LYS A 111 6.97 -8.15 11.11
N LEU A 112 6.27 -7.35 11.92
CA LEU A 112 6.74 -6.03 12.30
C LEU A 112 7.92 -6.09 13.28
N VAL A 113 7.89 -7.03 14.22
CA VAL A 113 8.91 -7.17 15.26
C VAL A 113 10.19 -7.78 14.70
N THR A 114 10.08 -8.77 13.82
CA THR A 114 11.23 -9.48 13.25
C THR A 114 11.81 -8.84 12.01
N GLY A 115 11.01 -8.06 11.26
CA GLY A 115 11.41 -7.46 9.99
C GLY A 115 11.76 -8.48 8.90
N ASP A 116 11.51 -9.75 9.14
CA ASP A 116 11.99 -10.86 8.32
C ASP A 116 10.79 -11.67 7.81
N GLU A 117 10.60 -11.69 6.50
CA GLU A 117 9.52 -12.46 5.87
C GLU A 117 9.75 -13.99 5.95
N GLU A 118 10.98 -14.39 6.17
CA GLU A 118 11.35 -15.81 6.22
C GLU A 118 10.98 -16.49 7.56
N ASN A 119 10.73 -15.73 8.60
CA ASN A 119 10.39 -16.24 9.92
C ASN A 119 8.88 -16.19 10.20
N ALA A 120 8.06 -16.51 9.22
CA ALA A 120 6.63 -16.64 9.46
C ALA A 120 6.37 -17.77 10.48
N VAL A 121 6.04 -17.39 11.72
CA VAL A 121 5.68 -18.34 12.76
C VAL A 121 4.32 -18.94 12.42
N THR A 122 4.29 -20.23 12.19
CA THR A 122 3.04 -20.97 12.05
C THR A 122 2.46 -21.22 13.43
N VAL A 123 1.42 -20.50 13.79
CA VAL A 123 0.70 -20.75 15.04
C VAL A 123 -0.18 -21.98 14.83
N LYS A 124 0.20 -23.10 15.45
CA LYS A 124 -0.68 -24.27 15.57
C LYS A 124 -1.59 -24.07 16.77
N ILE A 125 -2.87 -23.95 16.53
CA ILE A 125 -3.87 -23.97 17.59
C ILE A 125 -4.30 -25.42 17.79
N GLU A 126 -3.86 -26.02 18.88
CA GLU A 126 -4.25 -27.39 19.23
C GLU A 126 -5.76 -27.44 19.53
N GLY A 127 -6.42 -28.49 19.04
CA GLY A 127 -7.82 -28.77 19.30
C GLY A 127 -8.81 -28.19 18.30
N LEU A 128 -8.35 -27.47 17.28
CA LEU A 128 -9.20 -27.04 16.16
C LEU A 128 -9.00 -27.92 14.95
N PRO A 129 -10.07 -28.35 14.25
CA PRO A 129 -9.93 -29.04 13.00
C PRO A 129 -9.18 -28.12 12.01
N GLU A 130 -8.25 -28.69 11.26
CA GLU A 130 -7.57 -27.98 10.16
C GLU A 130 -8.62 -27.62 9.10
N LEU A 131 -9.17 -26.42 9.21
CA LEU A 131 -10.21 -25.95 8.30
C LEU A 131 -9.56 -25.15 7.18
N GLY A 132 -9.60 -25.68 5.98
CA GLY A 132 -9.46 -24.91 4.76
C GLY A 132 -8.04 -24.77 4.20
N ALA A 133 -7.00 -25.31 4.81
CA ALA A 133 -5.75 -25.52 4.11
C ALA A 133 -5.77 -26.92 3.49
N PRO A 134 -5.64 -27.08 2.16
CA PRO A 134 -5.36 -28.39 1.61
C PRO A 134 -4.09 -28.91 2.28
N ASP A 135 -4.17 -30.09 2.87
CA ASP A 135 -3.01 -30.71 3.46
C ASP A 135 -2.01 -31.02 2.34
N VAL A 136 -1.02 -30.16 2.21
CA VAL A 136 0.01 -30.29 1.17
C VAL A 136 0.85 -31.54 1.38
N SER A 137 0.82 -32.12 2.58
CA SER A 137 1.51 -33.38 2.87
C SER A 137 0.86 -34.60 2.20
N ASP A 138 -0.45 -34.56 1.97
CA ASP A 138 -1.15 -35.64 1.27
C ASP A 138 -0.83 -35.70 -0.23
N VAL A 139 -0.47 -34.58 -0.84
CA VAL A 139 -0.10 -34.52 -2.26
C VAL A 139 1.32 -35.05 -2.49
N SER A 140 2.19 -34.98 -1.52
CA SER A 140 3.57 -35.48 -1.62
C SER A 140 3.72 -36.97 -1.28
N ALA A 141 2.72 -37.60 -0.65
CA ALA A 141 2.73 -38.99 -0.26
C ALA A 141 2.40 -39.96 -1.40
N ASP A 142 1.79 -39.48 -2.49
CA ASP A 142 1.37 -40.30 -3.65
C ASP A 142 2.38 -40.28 -4.82
N SER A 143 3.58 -39.86 -4.59
CA SER A 143 4.63 -39.89 -5.60
C SER A 143 5.60 -41.05 -5.42
#